data_c772214bd4948a4b42b17d73a21ef8be
#
_entry.id   c772214bd4948a4b42b17d73a21ef8be
#
_cell.length_a   1.000
_cell.length_b   1.000
_cell.length_c   1.000
_cell.angle_alpha   90.00
_cell.angle_beta   90.00
_cell.angle_gamma   90.00
#
_symmetry.space_group_name_H-M   'P 1'
#
loop_
_entity.id
_entity.type
_entity.pdbx_description
1 polymer ?
#
loop_
_entity_poly.entity_id
_entity_poly.type
_entity_poly.pdbx_seq_one_letter_code
_entity_poly.pdbx_strand_id
1 'polypeptide(L)' 'MANTLVTRNQFNITPQGIVHKPTEAAFLPDPGDPRSGIVRLGQLGNQPPNDNHYESEDVQRMMRELWEEFVAENPEMFKT' A
#
# COMPACT_ATOMS: atom_id res chain seq x y z
N MET A 1 -14.56 8.43 17.76
CA MET A 1 -13.21 8.41 17.23
C MET A 1 -13.22 8.61 15.74
N ALA A 2 -12.42 9.53 15.27
CA ALA A 2 -12.35 9.80 13.86
C ALA A 2 -11.20 8.99 13.24
N ASN A 3 -11.48 8.34 12.13
CA ASN A 3 -10.44 7.67 11.36
C ASN A 3 -9.67 8.70 10.56
N THR A 4 -8.37 8.49 10.42
CA THR A 4 -7.56 9.34 9.58
C THR A 4 -7.80 9.00 8.13
N LEU A 5 -7.97 10.02 7.31
CA LEU A 5 -8.22 9.83 5.89
C LEU A 5 -6.99 9.27 5.20
N VAL A 6 -7.20 8.24 4.40
CA VAL A 6 -6.14 7.66 3.59
C VAL A 6 -6.04 8.45 2.29
N THR A 7 -4.87 8.99 1.99
CA THR A 7 -4.66 9.80 0.79
C THR A 7 -3.47 9.27 -0.01
N ARG A 8 -3.44 9.67 -1.28
CA ARG A 8 -2.41 9.16 -2.21
C ARG A 8 -0.99 9.58 -1.79
N ASN A 9 -0.85 10.76 -1.23
CA ASN A 9 0.47 11.27 -0.87
C ASN A 9 1.05 10.61 0.37
N GLN A 10 0.29 9.74 1.02
CA GLN A 10 0.78 8.96 2.15
C GLN A 10 1.55 7.72 1.70
N PHE A 11 1.52 7.42 0.41
CA PHE A 11 2.14 6.22 -0.12
C PHE A 11 3.45 6.53 -0.84
N ASN A 12 4.40 5.62 -0.70
CA ASN A 12 5.65 5.66 -1.44
C ASN A 12 5.65 4.48 -2.40
N ILE A 13 5.68 4.78 -3.70
CA ILE A 13 5.58 3.74 -4.73
C ILE A 13 6.93 3.58 -5.41
N THR A 14 7.43 2.35 -5.43
CA THR A 14 8.69 2.01 -6.07
C THR A 14 8.50 0.75 -6.88
N PRO A 15 9.46 0.41 -7.79
CA PRO A 15 9.36 -0.85 -8.51
C PRO A 15 9.37 -2.08 -7.63
N GLN A 16 9.87 -1.95 -6.40
CA GLN A 16 9.91 -3.04 -5.44
C GLN A 16 8.62 -3.18 -4.63
N GLY A 17 7.72 -2.20 -4.71
CA GLY A 17 6.47 -2.27 -4.00
C GLY A 17 5.94 -0.90 -3.61
N ILE A 18 4.87 -0.91 -2.83
CA ILE A 18 4.23 0.31 -2.37
C ILE A 18 4.09 0.26 -0.85
N VAL A 19 4.38 1.37 -0.19
CA VAL A 19 4.39 1.46 1.27
C VAL A 19 3.49 2.60 1.70
N HIS A 20 2.64 2.33 2.70
CA HIS A 20 1.86 3.37 3.37
C HIS A 20 2.72 3.91 4.50
N LYS A 21 3.28 5.10 4.32
CA LYS A 21 4.29 5.64 5.23
C LYS A 21 3.83 5.76 6.68
N PRO A 22 2.60 6.25 6.96
CA PRO A 22 2.18 6.41 8.36
C PRO A 22 2.08 5.10 9.14
N THR A 23 1.68 4.02 8.50
CA THR A 23 1.48 2.74 9.18
C THR A 23 2.54 1.72 8.82
N GLU A 24 3.38 2.01 7.83
CA GLU A 24 4.38 1.08 7.32
C GLU A 24 3.76 -0.17 6.68
N ALA A 25 2.48 -0.11 6.39
CA ALA A 25 1.84 -1.17 5.61
C ALA A 25 2.44 -1.17 4.22
N ALA A 26 2.62 -2.35 3.65
CA ALA A 26 3.29 -2.45 2.36
C ALA A 26 2.73 -3.61 1.55
N PHE A 27 2.81 -3.46 0.23
CA PHE A 27 2.57 -4.54 -0.70
C PHE A 27 3.87 -4.81 -1.44
N LEU A 28 4.33 -6.06 -1.39
CA LEU A 28 5.57 -6.48 -2.03
C LEU A 28 5.22 -7.44 -3.15
N PRO A 29 5.35 -7.02 -4.41
CA PRO A 29 4.95 -7.88 -5.53
C PRO A 29 5.94 -9.02 -5.73
N ASP A 30 5.43 -10.11 -6.30
CA ASP A 30 6.27 -11.24 -6.69
C ASP A 30 7.15 -10.85 -7.87
N PRO A 31 8.37 -11.38 -7.93
CA PRO A 31 9.29 -11.01 -9.02
C PRO A 31 8.77 -11.25 -10.42
N GLY A 32 7.99 -12.29 -10.62
CA GLY A 32 7.48 -12.61 -11.94
C GLY A 32 6.06 -12.16 -12.20
N ASP A 33 5.40 -11.56 -11.20
CA ASP A 33 4.00 -11.19 -11.34
C ASP A 33 3.69 -10.00 -10.43
N PRO A 34 3.68 -8.79 -10.98
CA PRO A 34 3.45 -7.60 -10.19
C PRO A 34 2.06 -7.50 -9.57
N ARG A 35 1.12 -8.32 -10.03
CA ARG A 35 -0.24 -8.32 -9.48
C ARG A 35 -0.40 -9.33 -8.35
N SER A 36 0.59 -10.14 -8.10
CA SER A 36 0.61 -11.07 -6.99
C SER A 36 1.71 -10.66 -6.03
N GLY A 37 1.55 -11.00 -4.77
CA GLY A 37 2.58 -10.66 -3.81
C GLY A 37 2.08 -10.79 -2.39
N ILE A 38 2.82 -10.18 -1.47
CA ILE A 38 2.55 -10.26 -0.05
C ILE A 38 2.16 -8.89 0.45
N VAL A 39 1.10 -8.83 1.25
CA VAL A 39 0.69 -7.62 1.93
C VAL A 39 1.19 -7.68 3.37
N ARG A 40 1.94 -6.65 3.76
CA ARG A 40 2.38 -6.48 5.13
C ARG A 40 1.56 -5.38 5.78
N LEU A 41 0.97 -5.67 6.92
CA LEU A 41 0.12 -4.70 7.59
C LEU A 41 0.91 -3.68 8.40
N GLY A 42 2.16 -4.00 8.75
CA GLY A 42 2.94 -3.08 9.55
C GLY A 42 2.22 -2.73 10.82
N GLN A 43 2.04 -1.44 11.07
CA GLN A 43 1.36 -0.97 12.26
C GLN A 43 -0.16 -0.92 12.12
N LEU A 44 -0.70 -1.27 10.96
CA LEU A 44 -2.15 -1.32 10.80
C LEU A 44 -2.80 -2.31 11.74
N GLY A 45 -2.14 -3.40 12.04
CA GLY A 45 -2.68 -4.40 12.93
C GLY A 45 -2.49 -4.11 14.39
N ASN A 46 -1.82 -2.99 14.72
CA ASN A 46 -1.48 -2.68 16.10
C ASN A 46 -1.50 -1.17 16.35
N GLN A 47 -2.55 -0.51 15.91
CA GLN A 47 -2.67 0.93 16.06
C GLN A 47 -3.09 1.29 17.49
N PRO A 48 -2.60 2.43 18.03
CA PRO A 48 -3.02 2.89 19.34
C PRO A 48 -4.53 3.16 19.37
N PRO A 49 -5.21 2.83 20.47
CA PRO A 49 -6.67 2.94 20.51
C PRO A 49 -7.20 4.36 20.57
N ASN A 50 -6.39 5.31 20.95
CA ASN A 50 -6.85 6.68 21.17
C ASN A 50 -6.28 7.69 20.19
N ASP A 51 -5.55 7.24 19.19
CA ASP A 51 -4.94 8.13 18.22
C ASP A 51 -5.63 8.02 16.88
N ASN A 52 -5.07 8.70 15.89
CA ASN A 52 -5.58 8.62 14.53
C ASN A 52 -5.44 7.21 14.01
N HIS A 53 -6.58 6.65 13.65
CA HIS A 53 -6.64 5.31 13.10
C HIS A 53 -6.76 5.36 11.59
N TYR A 54 -6.10 4.44 10.93
CA TYR A 54 -6.32 4.22 9.52
C TYR A 54 -7.14 2.95 9.35
N GLU A 55 -8.19 3.03 8.54
CA GLU A 55 -8.96 1.83 8.23
C GLU A 55 -8.12 0.90 7.38
N SER A 56 -7.94 -0.32 7.88
CA SER A 56 -7.13 -1.30 7.18
C SER A 56 -7.65 -1.56 5.76
N GLU A 57 -8.96 -1.66 5.60
CA GLU A 57 -9.56 -1.89 4.29
C GLU A 57 -9.30 -0.72 3.34
N ASP A 58 -9.37 0.50 3.85
CA ASP A 58 -9.14 1.67 3.04
C ASP A 58 -7.68 1.75 2.60
N VAL A 59 -6.76 1.46 3.51
CA VAL A 59 -5.34 1.48 3.18
C VAL A 59 -5.03 0.43 2.13
N GLN A 60 -5.54 -0.78 2.31
CA GLN A 60 -5.28 -1.85 1.37
C GLN A 60 -5.90 -1.60 0.00
N ARG A 61 -7.11 -1.04 -0.01
CA ARG A 61 -7.78 -0.71 -1.27
C ARG A 61 -7.01 0.37 -2.03
N MET A 62 -6.65 1.45 -1.34
CA MET A 62 -5.89 2.53 -1.96
C MET A 62 -4.53 2.03 -2.43
N MET A 63 -3.89 1.21 -1.63
CA MET A 63 -2.61 0.62 -1.98
C MET A 63 -2.70 -0.17 -3.28
N ARG A 64 -3.74 -1.00 -3.40
CA ARG A 64 -3.96 -1.80 -4.59
C ARG A 64 -4.23 -0.92 -5.81
N GLU A 65 -5.08 0.07 -5.65
CA GLU A 65 -5.42 0.97 -6.76
C GLU A 65 -4.19 1.73 -7.25
N LEU A 66 -3.42 2.27 -6.34
CA LEU A 66 -2.21 3.01 -6.70
C LEU A 66 -1.18 2.10 -7.34
N TRP A 67 -1.05 0.88 -6.83
CA TRP A 67 -0.11 -0.06 -7.41
C TRP A 67 -0.53 -0.47 -8.81
N GLU A 68 -1.81 -0.71 -9.04
CA GLU A 68 -2.29 -1.06 -10.37
C GLU A 68 -2.08 0.09 -11.36
N GLU A 69 -2.29 1.33 -10.92
CA GLU A 69 -1.99 2.48 -11.77
C GLU A 69 -0.50 2.55 -12.11
N PHE A 70 0.35 2.31 -11.13
CA PHE A 70 1.79 2.36 -11.34
C PHE A 70 2.23 1.29 -12.33
N VAL A 71 1.72 0.08 -12.20
CA VAL A 71 2.03 -1.00 -13.12
C VAL A 71 1.55 -0.66 -14.52
N ALA A 72 0.35 -0.11 -14.64
CA ALA A 72 -0.22 0.25 -15.95
C ALA A 72 0.57 1.37 -16.63
N GLU A 73 1.11 2.30 -15.83
CA GLU A 73 1.87 3.42 -16.38
C GLU A 73 3.31 3.04 -16.69
N ASN A 74 3.80 1.95 -16.13
CA ASN A 74 5.19 1.53 -16.29
C ASN A 74 5.27 0.06 -16.69
N PRO A 75 4.64 -0.33 -17.80
CA PRO A 75 4.58 -1.74 -18.15
C PRO A 75 5.95 -2.36 -18.43
N GLU A 76 6.91 -1.53 -18.86
CA GLU A 76 8.23 -2.05 -19.20
C GLU A 76 9.03 -2.44 -17.94
N MET A 77 8.73 -1.82 -16.80
CA MET A 77 9.43 -2.14 -15.56
C MET A 77 9.06 -3.52 -15.04
N PHE A 78 7.92 -4.05 -15.45
CA PHE A 78 7.40 -5.31 -14.96
C PHE A 78 7.35 -6.39 -16.02
N LYS A 79 7.98 -6.13 -17.14
CA LYS A 79 8.10 -7.12 -18.20
C LYS A 79 9.12 -8.17 -17.79
N THR A 80 8.75 -9.40 -17.93
CA THR A 80 9.67 -10.51 -17.72
C THR A 80 10.23 -11.02 -19.03
#